data_80c659eefd2f39c237e72dd0cf3796bc
#
_entry.id   80c659eefd2f39c237e72dd0cf3796bc
#
_cell.length_a   1.000
_cell.length_b   1.000
_cell.length_c   1.000
_cell.angle_alpha   90.00
_cell.angle_beta   90.00
_cell.angle_gamma   90.00
#
_symmetry.space_group_name_H-M   'P 1'
#
loop_
_entity.id
_entity.type
_entity.pdbx_description
1 polymer ?
#
loop_
_entity_poly.entity_id
_entity_poly.type
_entity_poly.pdbx_seq_one_letter_code
_entity_poly.pdbx_strand_id
1 'polypeptide(L)'
;MPGNQGGANWGSTAAHPTDGTVYVIGFNVPTLIRLLKPGETRPARAGSPAQVVQEGRYVTDGFGLFPTIISPPYTTLTAYDLDAGTIKWQIGLGDDLRLAGKGIRGTGSAATVKGGLISTATGLVFATAADRKVHVYDSANGKQLAELPLGGATSGAPSMYEHEGRQYLLVTAVEAPWPDGAAVHTGPTGLIAYALPQRP
;
A
#
# COMPACT_ATOMS: atom_id res chain seq x y z
N MET A 1 0.32 -8.98 13.26
CA MET A 1 0.84 -8.01 14.25
C MET A 1 1.16 -6.73 13.50
N PRO A 2 0.42 -5.65 13.69
CA PRO A 2 0.79 -4.36 13.13
C PRO A 2 1.99 -3.79 13.90
N GLY A 3 2.84 -3.04 13.17
CA GLY A 3 3.86 -2.21 13.78
C GLY A 3 3.27 -0.89 14.32
N ASN A 4 4.13 0.08 14.65
CA ASN A 4 3.71 1.41 15.11
C ASN A 4 2.98 2.24 14.04
N GLN A 5 3.00 1.80 12.80
CA GLN A 5 2.26 2.40 11.68
C GLN A 5 0.78 1.96 11.64
N GLY A 6 0.38 1.03 12.49
CA GLY A 6 -0.94 0.44 12.49
C GLY A 6 -1.09 -0.72 11.49
N GLY A 7 -2.23 -1.39 11.54
CA GLY A 7 -2.58 -2.50 10.64
C GLY A 7 -3.29 -2.03 9.37
N ALA A 8 -4.30 -1.17 9.50
CA ALA A 8 -5.03 -0.58 8.39
C ALA A 8 -5.03 0.94 8.57
N ASN A 9 -4.00 1.59 8.07
CA ASN A 9 -3.78 3.03 8.23
C ASN A 9 -3.32 3.62 6.89
N TRP A 10 -3.88 4.74 6.48
CA TRP A 10 -3.63 5.45 5.21
C TRP A 10 -4.08 4.71 3.93
N GLY A 11 -4.24 3.39 3.94
CA GLY A 11 -4.91 2.68 2.87
C GLY A 11 -6.41 3.00 2.93
N SER A 12 -7.00 3.41 1.81
CA SER A 12 -8.44 3.56 1.74
C SER A 12 -9.11 2.18 1.83
N THR A 13 -10.36 2.18 2.25
CA THR A 13 -11.26 1.03 2.12
C THR A 13 -12.17 1.25 0.93
N ALA A 14 -12.67 0.18 0.32
CA ALA A 14 -13.75 0.25 -0.66
C ALA A 14 -14.80 -0.80 -0.32
N ALA A 15 -16.06 -0.48 -0.60
CA ALA A 15 -17.15 -1.42 -0.49
C ALA A 15 -17.62 -1.85 -1.89
N HIS A 16 -17.96 -3.12 -2.04
CA HIS A 16 -18.68 -3.55 -3.23
C HIS A 16 -20.07 -2.94 -3.23
N PRO A 17 -20.53 -2.37 -4.35
CA PRO A 17 -21.77 -1.58 -4.32
C PRO A 17 -23.04 -2.37 -4.01
N THR A 18 -23.03 -3.71 -4.14
CA THR A 18 -24.24 -4.54 -4.09
C THR A 18 -24.16 -5.82 -3.29
N ASP A 19 -22.99 -6.28 -2.83
CA ASP A 19 -22.84 -7.64 -2.24
C ASP A 19 -22.35 -7.65 -0.78
N GLY A 20 -22.39 -6.51 -0.08
CA GLY A 20 -21.98 -6.43 1.32
C GLY A 20 -20.49 -6.70 1.58
N THR A 21 -19.64 -6.72 0.55
CA THR A 21 -18.20 -6.94 0.71
C THR A 21 -17.45 -5.64 0.93
N VAL A 22 -16.55 -5.61 1.91
CA VAL A 22 -15.60 -4.51 2.14
C VAL A 22 -14.18 -5.00 1.94
N TYR A 23 -13.41 -4.23 1.17
CA TYR A 23 -12.00 -4.49 0.88
C TYR A 23 -11.14 -3.55 1.72
N VAL A 24 -10.11 -4.11 2.37
CA VAL A 24 -9.21 -3.37 3.27
C VAL A 24 -7.76 -3.70 2.94
N ILE A 25 -6.95 -2.66 2.81
CA ILE A 25 -5.49 -2.82 2.74
C ILE A 25 -4.94 -2.85 4.16
N GLY A 26 -4.26 -3.94 4.51
CA GLY A 26 -3.63 -4.15 5.81
C GLY A 26 -2.11 -4.22 5.72
N PHE A 27 -1.42 -3.75 6.76
CA PHE A 27 0.04 -3.81 6.87
C PHE A 27 0.45 -4.73 8.01
N ASN A 28 1.39 -5.61 7.73
CA ASN A 28 1.99 -6.54 8.68
C ASN A 28 3.50 -6.32 8.72
N VAL A 29 3.91 -5.10 9.04
CA VAL A 29 5.32 -4.70 9.07
C VAL A 29 5.70 -4.30 10.49
N PRO A 30 6.45 -5.14 11.22
CA PRO A 30 6.85 -4.83 12.59
C PRO A 30 7.84 -3.67 12.65
N THR A 31 7.79 -2.94 13.76
CA THR A 31 8.73 -1.87 14.08
C THR A 31 9.37 -2.15 15.44
N LEU A 32 10.67 -2.04 15.52
CA LEU A 32 11.37 -2.05 16.81
C LEU A 32 11.27 -0.67 17.43
N ILE A 33 10.75 -0.60 18.65
CA ILE A 33 10.56 0.66 19.38
C ILE A 33 11.23 0.53 20.74
N ARG A 34 11.95 1.57 21.15
CA ARG A 34 12.39 1.75 22.53
C ARG A 34 11.85 3.05 23.11
N LEU A 35 11.78 3.12 24.43
CA LEU A 35 11.48 4.34 25.16
C LEU A 35 12.78 5.03 25.55
N LEU A 36 12.94 6.28 25.16
CA LEU A 36 14.04 7.16 25.57
C LEU A 36 13.66 7.93 26.81
N LYS A 37 14.56 7.93 27.80
CA LYS A 37 14.41 8.67 29.05
C LYS A 37 14.94 10.11 28.90
N PRO A 38 14.60 11.00 29.87
CA PRO A 38 15.22 12.32 29.95
C PRO A 38 16.75 12.24 29.95
N GLY A 39 17.40 13.11 29.21
CA GLY A 39 18.85 13.13 29.04
C GLY A 39 19.40 12.21 27.94
N GLU A 40 18.64 11.21 27.47
CA GLU A 40 19.06 10.39 26.32
C GLU A 40 18.87 11.15 25.02
N THR A 41 19.72 10.83 24.03
CA THR A 41 19.65 11.46 22.70
C THR A 41 18.92 10.56 21.74
N ARG A 42 17.84 11.10 21.14
CA ARG A 42 17.26 10.51 19.93
C ARG A 42 18.18 10.82 18.76
N PRO A 43 18.70 9.82 18.05
CA PRO A 43 19.61 10.05 16.93
C PRO A 43 18.93 10.81 15.78
N ALA A 44 19.71 11.53 15.00
CA ALA A 44 19.25 12.18 13.79
C ALA A 44 18.67 11.17 12.78
N ARG A 45 17.65 11.58 12.05
CA ARG A 45 17.04 10.84 10.96
C ARG A 45 16.83 11.76 9.76
N ALA A 46 16.53 11.20 8.60
CA ALA A 46 16.20 11.99 7.42
C ALA A 46 15.08 12.99 7.75
N GLY A 47 15.36 14.28 7.58
CA GLY A 47 14.44 15.38 7.88
C GLY A 47 14.26 15.75 9.36
N SER A 48 15.01 15.14 10.30
CA SER A 48 14.93 15.45 11.73
C SER A 48 16.32 15.42 12.38
N PRO A 49 16.79 16.52 12.99
CA PRO A 49 18.08 16.53 13.70
C PRO A 49 18.04 15.65 14.96
N ALA A 50 19.22 15.33 15.48
CA ALA A 50 19.31 14.70 16.79
C ALA A 50 18.71 15.61 17.88
N GLN A 51 18.01 15.03 18.83
CA GLN A 51 17.35 15.76 19.91
C GLN A 51 17.59 15.07 21.25
N VAL A 52 18.00 15.87 22.26
CA VAL A 52 18.05 15.39 23.63
C VAL A 52 16.63 15.40 24.21
N VAL A 53 16.24 14.30 24.85
CA VAL A 53 14.94 14.18 25.51
C VAL A 53 14.93 15.09 26.74
N GLN A 54 13.96 15.99 26.78
CA GLN A 54 13.84 16.98 27.86
C GLN A 54 13.43 16.33 29.17
N GLU A 55 13.78 17.00 30.28
CA GLU A 55 13.38 16.63 31.64
C GLU A 55 11.85 16.48 31.74
N GLY A 56 11.40 15.46 32.46
CA GLY A 56 9.98 15.16 32.65
C GLY A 56 9.26 14.57 31.43
N ARG A 57 9.96 14.24 30.34
CA ARG A 57 9.39 13.62 29.14
C ARG A 57 10.02 12.26 28.85
N TYR A 58 9.23 11.42 28.20
CA TYR A 58 9.67 10.18 27.57
C TYR A 58 9.30 10.23 26.10
N VAL A 59 10.18 9.77 25.24
CA VAL A 59 9.98 9.79 23.79
C VAL A 59 10.21 8.41 23.23
N THR A 60 9.31 7.95 22.36
CA THR A 60 9.52 6.72 21.63
C THR A 60 10.53 6.94 20.50
N ASP A 61 11.48 6.03 20.38
CA ASP A 61 12.41 5.94 19.27
C ASP A 61 12.20 4.63 18.52
N GLY A 62 11.75 4.71 17.27
CA GLY A 62 11.56 3.55 16.41
C GLY A 62 12.78 3.35 15.52
N PHE A 63 13.29 2.13 15.44
CA PHE A 63 14.48 1.77 14.66
C PHE A 63 14.18 1.44 13.20
N GLY A 64 13.01 1.78 12.70
CA GLY A 64 12.59 1.52 11.32
C GLY A 64 11.67 0.31 11.19
N LEU A 65 11.36 -0.01 9.95
CA LEU A 65 10.54 -1.16 9.60
C LEU A 65 11.45 -2.37 9.44
N PHE A 66 11.09 -3.50 10.06
CA PHE A 66 11.85 -4.75 10.02
C PHE A 66 11.01 -5.88 9.40
N PRO A 67 10.71 -5.80 8.10
CA PRO A 67 9.90 -6.84 7.45
C PRO A 67 10.55 -8.23 7.53
N THR A 68 11.87 -8.29 7.61
CA THR A 68 12.61 -9.56 7.66
C THR A 68 12.46 -10.34 8.96
N ILE A 69 11.83 -9.76 10.01
CA ILE A 69 11.56 -10.47 11.28
C ILE A 69 10.38 -11.43 11.15
N ILE A 70 9.49 -11.17 10.19
CA ILE A 70 8.31 -12.00 9.93
C ILE A 70 8.31 -12.51 8.50
N SER A 71 7.58 -13.59 8.27
CA SER A 71 7.31 -14.09 6.92
C SER A 71 6.29 -13.21 6.20
N PRO A 72 6.38 -13.03 4.86
CA PRO A 72 5.34 -12.37 4.09
C PRO A 72 3.99 -13.11 4.21
N PRO A 73 2.85 -12.47 3.88
CA PRO A 73 2.76 -11.17 3.20
C PRO A 73 2.90 -9.98 4.16
N TYR A 74 3.63 -8.94 3.70
CA TYR A 74 3.84 -7.71 4.48
C TYR A 74 2.71 -6.70 4.31
N THR A 75 2.09 -6.66 3.14
CA THR A 75 0.87 -5.91 2.86
C THR A 75 -0.16 -6.86 2.30
N THR A 76 -1.38 -6.78 2.80
CA THR A 76 -2.48 -7.64 2.37
C THR A 76 -3.63 -6.81 1.81
N LEU A 77 -4.35 -7.39 0.86
CA LEU A 77 -5.70 -6.99 0.49
C LEU A 77 -6.66 -8.06 1.00
N THR A 78 -7.60 -7.64 1.82
CA THR A 78 -8.57 -8.55 2.46
C THR A 78 -9.98 -8.14 2.08
N ALA A 79 -10.78 -9.10 1.64
CA ALA A 79 -12.22 -8.97 1.42
C ALA A 79 -12.98 -9.54 2.63
N TYR A 80 -13.78 -8.69 3.26
CA TYR A 80 -14.65 -9.06 4.37
C TYR A 80 -16.09 -9.13 3.89
N ASP A 81 -16.76 -10.23 4.24
CA ASP A 81 -18.19 -10.35 4.13
C ASP A 81 -18.84 -9.74 5.37
N LEU A 82 -19.55 -8.62 5.21
CA LEU A 82 -20.17 -7.93 6.33
C LEU A 82 -21.44 -8.62 6.81
N ASP A 83 -22.11 -9.37 5.94
CA ASP A 83 -23.35 -10.08 6.31
C ASP A 83 -23.01 -11.33 7.15
N ALA A 84 -21.98 -12.06 6.74
CA ALA A 84 -21.52 -13.26 7.45
C ALA A 84 -20.51 -12.95 8.58
N GLY A 85 -19.91 -11.77 8.61
CA GLY A 85 -18.85 -11.41 9.57
C GLY A 85 -17.56 -12.22 9.36
N THR A 86 -17.26 -12.62 8.15
CA THR A 86 -16.12 -13.52 7.81
C THR A 86 -15.19 -12.89 6.78
N ILE A 87 -13.98 -13.45 6.66
CA ILE A 87 -13.07 -13.14 5.56
C ILE A 87 -13.45 -14.02 4.36
N LYS A 88 -13.81 -13.39 3.22
CA LYS A 88 -14.03 -14.09 1.95
C LYS A 88 -12.72 -14.59 1.36
N TRP A 89 -11.73 -13.72 1.30
CA TRP A 89 -10.38 -14.02 0.84
C TRP A 89 -9.37 -12.98 1.34
N GLN A 90 -8.10 -13.37 1.38
CA GLN A 90 -6.98 -12.50 1.71
C GLN A 90 -5.77 -12.88 0.84
N ILE A 91 -5.12 -11.88 0.27
CA ILE A 91 -3.95 -12.03 -0.60
C ILE A 91 -2.86 -11.03 -0.23
N GLY A 92 -1.62 -11.29 -0.66
CA GLY A 92 -0.56 -10.29 -0.65
C GLY A 92 -0.84 -9.21 -1.70
N LEU A 93 -0.79 -7.93 -1.31
CA LEU A 93 -0.97 -6.80 -2.23
C LEU A 93 0.39 -6.34 -2.76
N GLY A 94 0.60 -6.55 -4.05
CA GLY A 94 1.86 -6.25 -4.73
C GLY A 94 3.00 -7.17 -4.27
N ASP A 95 4.21 -6.78 -4.60
CA ASP A 95 5.41 -7.53 -4.29
C ASP A 95 6.43 -6.69 -3.50
N ASP A 96 7.16 -7.35 -2.59
CA ASP A 96 8.41 -6.81 -2.09
C ASP A 96 9.48 -7.01 -3.17
N LEU A 97 10.09 -5.91 -3.63
CA LEU A 97 10.97 -5.95 -4.80
C LEU A 97 12.24 -6.78 -4.58
N ARG A 98 12.70 -6.88 -3.32
CA ARG A 98 13.87 -7.71 -2.99
C ARG A 98 13.56 -9.20 -3.12
N LEU A 99 12.33 -9.59 -2.75
CA LEU A 99 11.83 -10.95 -2.88
C LEU A 99 11.43 -11.25 -4.34
N ALA A 100 10.82 -10.29 -5.01
CA ALA A 100 10.49 -10.39 -6.43
C ALA A 100 11.73 -10.58 -7.30
N GLY A 101 12.84 -9.91 -7.00
CA GLY A 101 14.15 -10.12 -7.64
C GLY A 101 14.72 -11.53 -7.46
N LYS A 102 14.24 -12.28 -6.46
CA LYS A 102 14.55 -13.69 -6.19
C LYS A 102 13.49 -14.65 -6.75
N GLY A 103 12.52 -14.17 -7.51
CA GLY A 103 11.43 -14.96 -8.08
C GLY A 103 10.28 -15.25 -7.12
N ILE A 104 10.26 -14.66 -5.90
CA ILE A 104 9.21 -14.87 -4.92
C ILE A 104 8.13 -13.79 -5.10
N ARG A 105 6.90 -14.19 -5.35
CA ARG A 105 5.75 -13.33 -5.67
C ARG A 105 4.63 -13.43 -4.64
N GLY A 106 3.67 -12.48 -4.68
CA GLY A 106 2.53 -12.45 -3.76
C GLY A 106 2.93 -12.11 -2.33
N THR A 107 4.07 -11.46 -2.16
CA THR A 107 4.67 -11.20 -0.85
C THR A 107 4.07 -9.99 -0.13
N GLY A 108 3.28 -9.17 -0.82
CA GLY A 108 2.96 -7.85 -0.35
C GLY A 108 4.20 -6.99 -0.19
N SER A 109 4.10 -5.70 -0.37
CA SER A 109 5.24 -4.81 -0.19
C SER A 109 5.53 -4.54 1.28
N ALA A 110 6.79 -4.54 1.67
CA ALA A 110 7.23 -4.13 3.00
C ALA A 110 7.18 -2.61 3.22
N ALA A 111 7.02 -1.83 2.17
CA ALA A 111 6.88 -0.38 2.24
C ALA A 111 5.42 0.01 2.47
N THR A 112 5.18 0.90 3.41
CA THR A 112 3.85 1.50 3.61
C THR A 112 3.55 2.50 2.49
N VAL A 113 2.37 2.41 1.91
CA VAL A 113 1.92 3.32 0.85
C VAL A 113 0.72 4.10 1.32
N LYS A 114 0.67 5.36 0.99
CA LYS A 114 -0.55 6.17 1.06
C LYS A 114 -1.37 5.94 -0.21
N GLY A 115 -1.63 4.67 -0.52
CA GLY A 115 -2.40 4.25 -1.66
C GLY A 115 -3.86 4.03 -1.33
N GLY A 116 -4.61 3.58 -2.30
CA GLY A 116 -6.01 3.30 -2.13
C GLY A 116 -6.53 2.24 -3.09
N LEU A 117 -7.81 2.00 -3.00
CA LEU A 117 -8.49 1.01 -3.84
C LEU A 117 -9.87 1.49 -4.26
N ILE A 118 -10.35 0.95 -5.38
CA ILE A 118 -11.70 1.14 -5.91
C ILE A 118 -12.29 -0.24 -6.18
N SER A 119 -13.53 -0.44 -5.77
CA SER A 119 -14.36 -1.57 -6.17
C SER A 119 -15.40 -1.12 -7.19
N THR A 120 -15.65 -1.94 -8.19
CA THR A 120 -16.65 -1.68 -9.23
C THR A 120 -17.81 -2.65 -9.14
N ALA A 121 -19.00 -2.22 -9.58
CA ALA A 121 -20.17 -3.09 -9.67
C ALA A 121 -20.00 -4.27 -10.65
N THR A 122 -19.02 -4.19 -11.54
CA THR A 122 -18.71 -5.23 -12.53
C THR A 122 -17.76 -6.31 -12.01
N GLY A 123 -17.43 -6.28 -10.71
CA GLY A 123 -16.61 -7.30 -10.07
C GLY A 123 -15.11 -7.11 -10.17
N LEU A 124 -14.64 -5.87 -10.32
CA LEU A 124 -13.21 -5.56 -10.31
C LEU A 124 -12.82 -4.77 -9.06
N VAL A 125 -11.64 -5.08 -8.52
CA VAL A 125 -10.98 -4.28 -7.49
C VAL A 125 -9.64 -3.78 -8.04
N PHE A 126 -9.48 -2.46 -8.08
CA PHE A 126 -8.22 -1.79 -8.44
C PHE A 126 -7.54 -1.36 -7.15
N ALA A 127 -6.34 -1.83 -6.90
CA ALA A 127 -5.57 -1.49 -5.70
C ALA A 127 -4.17 -1.01 -6.08
N THR A 128 -3.77 0.13 -5.54
CA THR A 128 -2.42 0.65 -5.73
C THR A 128 -1.48 0.04 -4.69
N ALA A 129 -0.26 -0.31 -5.10
CA ALA A 129 0.73 -0.94 -4.24
C ALA A 129 2.09 -0.23 -4.26
N ALA A 130 2.95 -0.53 -3.29
CA ALA A 130 4.26 0.10 -3.18
C ALA A 130 5.25 -0.39 -4.25
N ASP A 131 4.94 -1.44 -4.96
CA ASP A 131 5.73 -1.92 -6.11
C ASP A 131 5.54 -1.09 -7.39
N ARG A 132 4.91 0.10 -7.26
CA ARG A 132 4.64 1.05 -8.34
C ARG A 132 3.75 0.48 -9.44
N LYS A 133 2.72 -0.21 -9.01
CA LYS A 133 1.69 -0.75 -9.90
C LYS A 133 0.30 -0.48 -9.35
N VAL A 134 -0.66 -0.49 -10.25
CA VAL A 134 -2.05 -0.74 -9.91
C VAL A 134 -2.33 -2.20 -10.23
N HIS A 135 -2.73 -2.96 -9.25
CA HIS A 135 -3.16 -4.33 -9.42
C HIS A 135 -4.67 -4.39 -9.60
N VAL A 136 -5.11 -5.23 -10.51
CA VAL A 136 -6.53 -5.45 -10.81
C VAL A 136 -6.89 -6.87 -10.40
N TYR A 137 -7.87 -7.00 -9.51
CA TYR A 137 -8.32 -8.28 -8.98
C TYR A 137 -9.78 -8.54 -9.30
N ASP A 138 -10.12 -9.82 -9.41
CA ASP A 138 -11.48 -10.31 -9.35
C ASP A 138 -12.03 -10.13 -7.92
N SER A 139 -13.12 -9.41 -7.78
CA SER A 139 -13.71 -9.08 -6.48
C SER A 139 -14.22 -10.30 -5.70
N ALA A 140 -14.62 -11.36 -6.41
CA ALA A 140 -15.21 -12.55 -5.80
C ALA A 140 -14.19 -13.46 -5.12
N ASN A 141 -12.95 -13.52 -5.64
CA ASN A 141 -11.96 -14.53 -5.22
C ASN A 141 -10.54 -14.00 -5.02
N GLY A 142 -10.28 -12.70 -5.29
CA GLY A 142 -8.96 -12.11 -5.16
C GLY A 142 -7.94 -12.53 -6.23
N LYS A 143 -8.38 -13.20 -7.29
CA LYS A 143 -7.48 -13.57 -8.40
C LYS A 143 -6.99 -12.32 -9.12
N GLN A 144 -5.68 -12.18 -9.26
CA GLN A 144 -5.10 -11.09 -10.05
C GLN A 144 -5.38 -11.26 -11.53
N LEU A 145 -5.96 -10.23 -12.14
CA LEU A 145 -6.36 -10.20 -13.56
C LEU A 145 -5.38 -9.41 -14.41
N ALA A 146 -4.83 -8.31 -13.86
CA ALA A 146 -3.89 -7.44 -14.57
C ALA A 146 -3.00 -6.66 -13.61
N GLU A 147 -1.92 -6.11 -14.15
CA GLU A 147 -1.04 -5.12 -13.53
C GLU A 147 -0.86 -3.94 -14.47
N LEU A 148 -1.00 -2.73 -13.95
CA LEU A 148 -0.79 -1.48 -14.69
C LEU A 148 0.44 -0.79 -14.09
N PRO A 149 1.54 -0.63 -14.86
CA PRO A 149 2.77 -0.04 -14.33
C PRO A 149 2.60 1.46 -14.09
N LEU A 150 3.15 1.95 -12.98
CA LEU A 150 3.26 3.38 -12.65
C LEU A 150 4.71 3.83 -12.75
N GLY A 151 4.94 5.04 -13.27
CA GLY A 151 6.28 5.63 -13.36
C GLY A 151 6.88 6.03 -12.01
N GLY A 152 6.06 6.12 -10.96
CA GLY A 152 6.46 6.53 -9.62
C GLY A 152 5.64 5.85 -8.53
N ALA A 153 5.90 6.22 -7.27
CA ALA A 153 5.11 5.76 -6.14
C ALA A 153 3.70 6.34 -6.21
N THR A 154 2.71 5.57 -5.75
CA THR A 154 1.35 6.09 -5.64
C THR A 154 1.19 6.96 -4.39
N SER A 155 0.35 7.98 -4.46
CA SER A 155 -0.04 8.80 -3.32
C SER A 155 -1.50 9.22 -3.46
N GLY A 156 -2.34 8.77 -2.55
CA GLY A 156 -3.77 9.03 -2.57
C GLY A 156 -4.61 7.91 -3.19
N ALA A 157 -5.91 8.03 -3.01
CA ALA A 157 -6.86 7.07 -3.57
C ALA A 157 -6.98 7.25 -5.09
N PRO A 158 -7.07 6.15 -5.86
CA PRO A 158 -7.43 6.22 -7.26
C PRO A 158 -8.87 6.72 -7.42
N SER A 159 -9.21 7.22 -8.59
CA SER A 159 -10.57 7.62 -8.94
C SER A 159 -10.95 7.09 -10.32
N MET A 160 -12.26 6.97 -10.57
CA MET A 160 -12.78 6.60 -11.88
C MET A 160 -13.74 7.66 -12.36
N TYR A 161 -13.72 7.91 -13.65
CA TYR A 161 -14.69 8.77 -14.33
C TYR A 161 -15.02 8.23 -15.71
N GLU A 162 -16.11 8.71 -16.27
CA GLU A 162 -16.52 8.41 -17.63
C GLU A 162 -16.54 9.70 -18.45
N HIS A 163 -16.05 9.65 -19.66
CA HIS A 163 -16.11 10.72 -20.63
C HIS A 163 -16.39 10.13 -22.01
N GLU A 164 -17.42 10.63 -22.68
CA GLU A 164 -17.87 10.17 -24.00
C GLU A 164 -18.05 8.64 -24.09
N GLY A 165 -18.68 8.03 -23.08
CA GLY A 165 -18.94 6.59 -23.02
C GLY A 165 -17.71 5.72 -22.76
N ARG A 166 -16.57 6.33 -22.41
CA ARG A 166 -15.33 5.63 -22.10
C ARG A 166 -14.95 5.84 -20.64
N GLN A 167 -14.65 4.74 -19.94
CA GLN A 167 -14.19 4.79 -18.56
C GLN A 167 -12.69 4.99 -18.45
N TYR A 168 -12.29 5.79 -17.48
CA TYR A 168 -10.90 6.11 -17.18
C TYR A 168 -10.63 5.84 -15.70
N LEU A 169 -9.50 5.17 -15.43
CA LEU A 169 -8.93 5.06 -14.10
C LEU A 169 -7.84 6.12 -13.94
N LEU A 170 -7.97 7.00 -12.95
CA LEU A 170 -7.02 8.06 -12.65
C LEU A 170 -6.25 7.72 -11.38
N VAL A 171 -4.92 7.75 -11.48
CA VAL A 171 -4.01 7.41 -10.38
C VAL A 171 -2.89 8.44 -10.29
N THR A 172 -2.48 8.80 -9.08
CA THR A 172 -1.29 9.64 -8.89
C THR A 172 -0.02 8.79 -8.92
N ALA A 173 1.00 9.28 -9.63
CA ALA A 173 2.36 8.75 -9.60
C ALA A 173 3.31 9.88 -9.19
N VAL A 174 3.95 9.77 -8.03
CA VAL A 174 4.84 10.79 -7.50
C VAL A 174 6.28 10.30 -7.48
N GLU A 175 7.22 11.23 -7.66
CA GLU A 175 8.61 10.95 -7.40
C GLU A 175 8.82 10.64 -5.92
N ALA A 176 9.25 9.44 -5.63
CA ALA A 176 9.62 9.06 -4.29
C ALA A 176 10.82 8.09 -4.37
N PRO A 177 11.83 8.28 -3.54
CA PRO A 177 12.89 7.30 -3.44
C PRO A 177 12.30 5.97 -2.95
N TRP A 178 12.89 4.86 -3.42
CA TRP A 178 12.61 3.58 -2.83
C TRP A 178 13.03 3.57 -1.35
N PRO A 179 12.43 2.72 -0.51
CA PRO A 179 12.85 2.56 0.89
C PRO A 179 14.33 2.21 1.07
N ASP A 180 14.98 1.67 0.04
CA ASP A 180 16.40 1.37 -0.03
C ASP A 180 17.27 2.51 -0.59
N GLY A 181 16.66 3.67 -0.88
CA GLY A 181 17.35 4.84 -1.41
C GLY A 181 17.59 4.84 -2.92
N ALA A 182 17.21 3.80 -3.64
CA ALA A 182 17.32 3.76 -5.08
C ALA A 182 16.22 4.62 -5.74
N ALA A 183 16.60 5.75 -6.32
CA ALA A 183 15.71 6.58 -7.14
C ALA A 183 15.58 5.96 -8.53
N VAL A 184 14.63 5.08 -8.72
CA VAL A 184 14.33 4.54 -10.05
C VAL A 184 12.97 5.07 -10.51
N HIS A 185 12.99 6.12 -11.33
CA HIS A 185 11.83 6.55 -12.10
C HIS A 185 11.86 5.82 -13.44
N THR A 186 10.87 4.99 -13.71
CA THR A 186 10.80 4.19 -14.93
C THR A 186 9.75 4.69 -15.93
N GLY A 187 9.09 5.82 -15.63
CA GLY A 187 8.04 6.35 -16.47
C GLY A 187 7.51 7.71 -16.00
N PRO A 188 6.41 8.19 -16.60
CA PRO A 188 5.85 9.49 -16.27
C PRO A 188 5.32 9.55 -14.83
N THR A 189 5.46 10.73 -14.23
CA THR A 189 4.89 11.10 -12.93
C THR A 189 3.78 12.14 -13.13
N GLY A 190 2.94 12.30 -12.10
CA GLY A 190 1.78 13.18 -12.13
C GLY A 190 0.47 12.43 -12.02
N LEU A 191 -0.57 12.89 -12.69
CA LEU A 191 -1.85 12.21 -12.83
C LEU A 191 -1.81 11.29 -14.05
N ILE A 192 -1.90 10.01 -13.84
CA ILE A 192 -1.86 8.98 -14.88
C ILE A 192 -3.28 8.47 -15.11
N ALA A 193 -3.75 8.57 -16.34
CA ALA A 193 -5.06 8.06 -16.75
C ALA A 193 -4.89 6.77 -17.56
N TYR A 194 -5.55 5.70 -17.14
CA TYR A 194 -5.66 4.45 -17.88
C TYR A 194 -7.05 4.31 -18.47
N ALA A 195 -7.14 3.81 -19.66
CA ALA A 195 -8.41 3.46 -20.30
C ALA A 195 -8.24 2.22 -21.17
N LEU A 196 -9.30 1.46 -21.35
CA LEU A 196 -9.29 0.38 -22.31
C LEU A 196 -9.09 0.94 -23.74
N PRO A 197 -8.43 0.20 -24.63
CA PRO A 197 -8.36 0.56 -26.04
C PRO A 197 -9.77 0.79 -26.60
N GLN A 198 -9.91 1.76 -27.53
CA GLN A 198 -11.16 1.88 -28.28
C GLN A 198 -11.33 0.61 -29.11
N ARG A 199 -12.52 0.04 -29.06
CA ARG A 199 -12.85 -1.04 -30.00
C ARG A 199 -12.93 -0.41 -31.40
N PRO A 200 -12.31 -1.03 -32.40
CA PRO A 200 -12.41 -0.59 -33.77
C PRO A 200 -13.85 -0.62 -34.27
#